data_a39c095e68fa4ed4ffc8479fb03dd776
#
_entry.id   a39c095e68fa4ed4ffc8479fb03dd776
#
_cell.length_a   1.000
_cell.length_b   1.000
_cell.length_c   1.000
_cell.angle_alpha   90.00
_cell.angle_beta   90.00
_cell.angle_gamma   90.00
#
_symmetry.space_group_name_H-M   'P 1'
#
loop_
_entity.id
_entity.type
_entity.pdbx_description
1 polymer ?
#
loop_
_entity_poly.entity_id
_entity_poly.type
_entity_poly.pdbx_seq_one_letter_code
_entity_poly.pdbx_strand_id
1 'polypeptide(L)'
;MNEGEAMTAFFKKPKRYMPLRQREPKIDAPQGLMTKCPSCKYMHYTKQLNENHKVCDCGYHFPLQAQERIDMLVDEGSFERFAGPSVKANPLDFPDYEEKLTKDRERTGIEEAVVCGKATIDGLPLVVCVMDARFRMGSMGAYVGEAIASAVRNATSHGLPVVLFTASGGAR
;
A
#
# COMPACT_ATOMS: atom_id res chain seq x y z
N MET A 1 -12.36 -30.50 73.37
CA MET A 1 -12.17 -29.04 73.49
C MET A 1 -10.96 -28.74 72.63
N ASN A 2 -11.22 -28.18 71.43
CA ASN A 2 -10.22 -27.95 70.39
C ASN A 2 -9.75 -26.46 70.46
N GLU A 3 -8.51 -26.28 70.90
CA GLU A 3 -7.81 -24.98 70.96
C GLU A 3 -7.02 -24.75 69.68
N GLY A 4 -7.60 -24.84 68.52
CA GLY A 4 -6.84 -24.73 67.25
C GLY A 4 -7.37 -23.72 66.20
N GLU A 5 -8.52 -23.09 66.40
CA GLU A 5 -9.13 -22.27 65.33
C GLU A 5 -9.11 -20.76 65.49
N ALA A 6 -8.45 -20.23 66.48
CA ALA A 6 -8.51 -18.79 66.80
C ALA A 6 -7.37 -17.93 66.23
N MET A 7 -6.34 -18.49 65.52
CA MET A 7 -5.14 -17.72 65.14
C MET A 7 -4.99 -17.38 63.66
N THR A 8 -5.93 -17.67 62.80
CA THR A 8 -5.79 -17.39 61.35
C THR A 8 -6.57 -16.18 60.82
N ALA A 9 -7.31 -15.46 61.68
CA ALA A 9 -8.17 -14.37 61.24
C ALA A 9 -7.48 -12.97 61.12
N PHE A 10 -6.23 -12.86 61.58
CA PHE A 10 -5.57 -11.53 61.74
C PHE A 10 -4.76 -11.04 60.51
N PHE A 11 -4.61 -11.82 59.41
CA PHE A 11 -3.76 -11.44 58.28
C PHE A 11 -4.46 -11.30 56.95
N LYS A 12 -5.78 -11.13 56.86
CA LYS A 12 -6.43 -10.77 55.59
C LYS A 12 -6.36 -9.27 55.40
N LYS A 13 -5.31 -8.77 54.73
CA LYS A 13 -5.26 -7.38 54.25
C LYS A 13 -6.45 -7.14 53.29
N PRO A 14 -7.25 -6.07 53.51
CA PRO A 14 -8.34 -5.74 52.59
C PRO A 14 -7.75 -5.41 51.24
N LYS A 15 -8.17 -6.11 50.20
CA LYS A 15 -7.82 -5.75 48.82
C LYS A 15 -8.41 -4.37 48.49
N ARG A 16 -7.62 -3.33 48.53
CA ARG A 16 -8.02 -1.99 48.05
C ARG A 16 -8.03 -2.06 46.51
N TYR A 17 -9.18 -2.24 45.93
CA TYR A 17 -9.38 -2.03 44.52
C TYR A 17 -9.36 -0.52 44.28
N MET A 18 -8.37 -0.01 43.54
CA MET A 18 -8.44 1.33 42.95
C MET A 18 -9.55 1.30 41.91
N PRO A 19 -10.54 2.19 41.95
CA PRO A 19 -11.50 2.29 40.86
C PRO A 19 -10.72 2.65 39.60
N LEU A 20 -10.85 1.81 38.57
CA LEU A 20 -10.32 2.12 37.25
C LEU A 20 -10.97 3.44 36.81
N ARG A 21 -10.14 4.48 36.64
CA ARG A 21 -10.57 5.75 36.03
C ARG A 21 -11.29 5.39 34.73
N GLN A 22 -12.56 5.73 34.61
CA GLN A 22 -13.30 5.59 33.36
C GLN A 22 -12.48 6.30 32.30
N ARG A 23 -12.01 5.54 31.29
CA ARG A 23 -11.35 6.15 30.13
C ARG A 23 -12.37 7.06 29.49
N GLU A 24 -12.03 8.32 29.38
CA GLU A 24 -12.79 9.26 28.56
C GLU A 24 -13.04 8.63 27.18
N PRO A 25 -14.24 8.83 26.59
CA PRO A 25 -14.53 8.26 25.28
C PRO A 25 -13.44 8.72 24.31
N LYS A 26 -12.77 7.76 23.66
CA LYS A 26 -11.84 8.08 22.59
C LYS A 26 -12.63 8.88 21.55
N ILE A 27 -12.24 10.10 21.32
CA ILE A 27 -12.72 10.87 20.18
C ILE A 27 -12.33 10.05 18.95
N ASP A 28 -13.33 9.51 18.27
CA ASP A 28 -13.13 8.70 17.05
C ASP A 28 -12.74 9.68 15.94
N ALA A 29 -11.44 9.91 15.82
CA ALA A 29 -10.92 10.74 14.74
C ALA A 29 -11.19 10.01 13.41
N PRO A 30 -11.59 10.73 12.35
CA PRO A 30 -11.83 10.12 11.05
C PRO A 30 -10.63 9.26 10.62
N GLN A 31 -10.90 8.02 10.21
CA GLN A 31 -9.83 7.12 9.77
C GLN A 31 -9.07 7.76 8.61
N GLY A 32 -7.74 7.71 8.65
CA GLY A 32 -6.88 8.28 7.61
C GLY A 32 -6.47 9.75 7.80
N LEU A 33 -6.98 10.46 8.84
CA LEU A 33 -6.59 11.85 9.09
C LEU A 33 -5.11 11.99 9.50
N MET A 34 -4.61 11.02 10.25
CA MET A 34 -3.25 11.03 10.80
C MET A 34 -2.48 9.78 10.39
N THR A 35 -1.22 9.96 10.01
CA THR A 35 -0.31 8.87 9.64
C THR A 35 0.93 8.90 10.56
N LYS A 36 1.23 7.75 11.19
CA LYS A 36 2.38 7.61 12.09
C LYS A 36 3.61 7.16 11.31
N CYS A 37 4.71 7.89 11.44
CA CYS A 37 5.99 7.48 10.86
C CYS A 37 6.52 6.21 11.55
N PRO A 38 6.85 5.14 10.82
CA PRO A 38 7.38 3.91 11.40
C PRO A 38 8.81 4.08 11.94
N SER A 39 9.57 5.05 11.43
CA SER A 39 10.94 5.36 11.87
C SER A 39 10.94 6.21 13.15
N CYS A 40 10.58 7.48 13.06
CA CYS A 40 10.67 8.42 14.19
C CYS A 40 9.43 8.45 15.09
N LYS A 41 8.36 7.71 14.77
CA LYS A 41 7.08 7.64 15.50
C LYS A 41 6.27 8.94 15.51
N TYR A 42 6.72 9.99 14.82
CA TYR A 42 5.99 11.23 14.68
C TYR A 42 4.65 11.03 13.97
N MET A 43 3.63 11.80 14.37
CA MET A 43 2.28 11.76 13.79
C MET A 43 2.12 12.92 12.82
N HIS A 44 1.93 12.62 11.54
CA HIS A 44 1.68 13.61 10.49
C HIS A 44 0.20 13.72 10.18
N TYR A 45 -0.26 14.91 9.83
CA TYR A 45 -1.50 15.01 9.06
C TYR A 45 -1.28 14.38 7.69
N THR A 46 -2.12 13.42 7.32
CA THR A 46 -2.00 12.67 6.07
C THR A 46 -1.96 13.60 4.85
N LYS A 47 -2.75 14.69 4.88
CA LYS A 47 -2.74 15.69 3.81
C LYS A 47 -1.37 16.36 3.66
N GLN A 48 -0.78 16.85 4.74
CA GLN A 48 0.56 17.46 4.72
C GLN A 48 1.65 16.48 4.28
N LEU A 49 1.54 15.22 4.73
CA LEU A 49 2.47 14.16 4.32
C LEU A 49 2.38 13.91 2.80
N ASN A 50 1.18 13.94 2.22
CA ASN A 50 0.98 13.80 0.78
C ASN A 50 1.55 15.02 0.01
N GLU A 51 1.32 16.24 0.50
CA GLU A 51 1.91 17.48 -0.05
C GLU A 51 3.45 17.44 -0.03
N ASN A 52 4.04 16.81 1.00
CA ASN A 52 5.49 16.57 1.09
C ASN A 52 5.93 15.25 0.42
N HIS A 53 5.24 14.83 -0.66
CA HIS A 53 5.57 13.64 -1.45
C HIS A 53 5.77 12.36 -0.62
N LYS A 54 5.04 12.23 0.48
CA LYS A 54 5.13 11.12 1.45
C LYS A 54 6.53 10.92 2.06
N VAL A 55 7.26 12.01 2.24
CA VAL A 55 8.54 12.01 2.94
C VAL A 55 8.36 12.62 4.33
N CYS A 56 8.79 11.90 5.36
CA CYS A 56 8.81 12.39 6.73
C CYS A 56 10.00 13.35 6.95
N ASP A 57 9.87 14.31 7.87
CA ASP A 57 10.95 15.22 8.25
C ASP A 57 12.21 14.50 8.76
N CYS A 58 12.08 13.26 9.23
CA CYS A 58 13.21 12.41 9.60
C CYS A 58 13.91 11.73 8.41
N GLY A 59 13.47 12.00 7.17
CA GLY A 59 13.99 11.39 5.95
C GLY A 59 13.37 10.02 5.60
N TYR A 60 12.39 9.54 6.37
CA TYR A 60 11.71 8.29 6.02
C TYR A 60 10.75 8.50 4.85
N HIS A 61 10.89 7.68 3.80
CA HIS A 61 10.02 7.65 2.63
C HIS A 61 8.91 6.61 2.82
N PHE A 62 7.66 7.04 2.82
CA PHE A 62 6.53 6.13 2.84
C PHE A 62 6.32 5.49 1.45
N PRO A 63 5.81 4.25 1.39
CA PRO A 63 5.47 3.61 0.13
C PRO A 63 4.45 4.43 -0.67
N LEU A 64 4.68 4.57 -1.96
CA LEU A 64 3.76 5.18 -2.91
C LEU A 64 2.99 4.10 -3.68
N GLN A 65 1.71 4.37 -3.91
CA GLN A 65 0.89 3.58 -4.83
C GLN A 65 1.21 3.97 -6.28
N ALA A 66 0.91 3.08 -7.23
CA ALA A 66 1.19 3.38 -8.63
C ALA A 66 0.48 4.66 -9.10
N GLN A 67 -0.80 4.83 -8.76
CA GLN A 67 -1.55 6.04 -9.14
C GLN A 67 -0.95 7.30 -8.51
N GLU A 68 -0.62 7.27 -7.21
CA GLU A 68 0.02 8.42 -6.55
C GLU A 68 1.35 8.82 -7.21
N ARG A 69 2.14 7.83 -7.64
CA ARG A 69 3.38 8.10 -8.36
C ARG A 69 3.11 8.74 -9.72
N ILE A 70 2.08 8.29 -10.44
CA ILE A 70 1.67 8.88 -11.71
C ILE A 70 1.23 10.32 -11.50
N ASP A 71 0.31 10.57 -10.56
CA ASP A 71 -0.24 11.90 -10.28
C ASP A 71 0.83 12.93 -9.85
N MET A 72 1.92 12.46 -9.21
CA MET A 72 3.05 13.30 -8.81
C MET A 72 4.01 13.63 -9.97
N LEU A 73 3.97 12.87 -11.05
CA LEU A 73 4.98 12.92 -12.11
C LEU A 73 4.46 13.64 -13.35
N VAL A 74 3.23 13.37 -13.74
CA VAL A 74 2.70 13.79 -15.05
C VAL A 74 1.86 15.05 -14.92
N ASP A 75 1.63 15.73 -16.03
CA ASP A 75 0.75 16.89 -16.10
C ASP A 75 -0.67 16.50 -15.70
N GLU A 76 -1.36 17.36 -14.96
CA GLU A 76 -2.72 17.11 -14.45
C GLU A 76 -3.67 16.74 -15.58
N GLY A 77 -4.36 15.59 -15.43
CA GLY A 77 -5.33 15.09 -16.39
C GLY A 77 -4.76 14.53 -17.70
N SER A 78 -3.41 14.46 -17.85
CA SER A 78 -2.77 13.95 -19.06
C SER A 78 -2.68 12.42 -19.15
N PHE A 79 -2.87 11.71 -18.03
CA PHE A 79 -2.66 10.27 -17.99
C PHE A 79 -3.81 9.49 -18.64
N GLU A 80 -3.49 8.76 -19.69
CA GLU A 80 -4.39 7.84 -20.38
C GLU A 80 -3.91 6.40 -20.19
N ARG A 81 -4.62 5.65 -19.34
CA ARG A 81 -4.28 4.26 -19.04
C ARG A 81 -4.45 3.38 -20.28
N PHE A 82 -3.49 2.51 -20.55
CA PHE A 82 -3.64 1.47 -21.54
C PHE A 82 -4.61 0.37 -21.07
N ALA A 83 -5.34 -0.22 -22.01
CA ALA A 83 -6.11 -1.42 -21.75
C ALA A 83 -5.16 -2.56 -21.30
N GLY A 84 -5.62 -3.35 -20.35
CA GLY A 84 -4.87 -4.52 -19.89
C GLY A 84 -4.70 -5.55 -21.02
N PRO A 85 -3.58 -6.27 -21.06
CA PRO A 85 -3.36 -7.29 -22.08
C PRO A 85 -4.28 -8.49 -21.87
N SER A 86 -4.73 -9.09 -22.97
CA SER A 86 -5.48 -10.34 -22.95
C SER A 86 -4.50 -11.53 -22.88
N VAL A 87 -4.14 -11.93 -21.66
CA VAL A 87 -3.25 -13.07 -21.43
C VAL A 87 -3.87 -14.03 -20.42
N LYS A 88 -3.60 -15.33 -20.58
CA LYS A 88 -3.99 -16.32 -19.58
C LYS A 88 -3.19 -16.05 -18.30
N ALA A 89 -3.88 -15.70 -17.22
CA ALA A 89 -3.23 -15.37 -15.94
C ALA A 89 -2.48 -16.56 -15.33
N ASN A 90 -3.00 -17.77 -15.53
CA ASN A 90 -2.45 -19.03 -15.01
C ASN A 90 -2.16 -20.02 -16.16
N PRO A 91 -1.10 -19.83 -16.95
CA PRO A 91 -0.81 -20.68 -18.09
C PRO A 91 -0.37 -22.10 -17.70
N LEU A 92 0.09 -22.31 -16.47
CA LEU A 92 0.56 -23.58 -15.93
C LEU A 92 -0.49 -24.32 -15.09
N ASP A 93 -1.71 -23.79 -15.01
CA ASP A 93 -2.81 -24.31 -14.20
C ASP A 93 -2.41 -24.56 -12.72
N PHE A 94 -1.66 -23.59 -12.15
CA PHE A 94 -1.15 -23.68 -10.78
C PHE A 94 -2.33 -23.62 -9.77
N PRO A 95 -2.37 -24.50 -8.76
CA PRO A 95 -3.48 -24.57 -7.81
C PRO A 95 -3.70 -23.23 -7.08
N ASP A 96 -4.94 -22.85 -6.87
CA ASP A 96 -5.39 -21.67 -6.11
C ASP A 96 -4.83 -20.31 -6.64
N TYR A 97 -4.17 -20.29 -7.79
CA TYR A 97 -3.49 -19.08 -8.28
C TYR A 97 -4.49 -17.96 -8.62
N GLU A 98 -5.57 -18.31 -9.33
CA GLU A 98 -6.60 -17.34 -9.74
C GLU A 98 -7.39 -16.80 -8.55
N GLU A 99 -7.69 -17.66 -7.56
CA GLU A 99 -8.33 -17.23 -6.32
C GLU A 99 -7.45 -16.23 -5.54
N LYS A 100 -6.14 -16.51 -5.48
CA LYS A 100 -5.18 -15.60 -4.84
C LYS A 100 -5.08 -14.26 -5.58
N LEU A 101 -5.11 -14.25 -6.92
CA LEU A 101 -5.14 -13.02 -7.71
C LEU A 101 -6.42 -12.20 -7.45
N THR A 102 -7.57 -12.86 -7.38
CA THR A 102 -8.85 -12.20 -7.10
C THR A 102 -8.82 -11.51 -5.72
N LYS A 103 -8.34 -12.20 -4.69
CA LYS A 103 -8.15 -11.61 -3.35
C LYS A 103 -7.19 -10.41 -3.36
N ASP A 104 -6.12 -10.48 -4.16
CA ASP A 104 -5.20 -9.35 -4.28
C ASP A 104 -5.82 -8.15 -5.00
N ARG A 105 -6.65 -8.37 -6.03
CA ARG A 105 -7.43 -7.32 -6.71
C ARG A 105 -8.41 -6.63 -5.76
N GLU A 106 -9.17 -7.42 -5.00
CA GLU A 106 -10.12 -6.89 -3.99
C GLU A 106 -9.40 -6.07 -2.91
N ARG A 107 -8.26 -6.55 -2.43
CA ARG A 107 -7.48 -5.89 -1.38
C ARG A 107 -6.82 -4.60 -1.84
N THR A 108 -6.34 -4.54 -3.09
CA THR A 108 -5.50 -3.45 -3.59
C THR A 108 -6.24 -2.45 -4.48
N GLY A 109 -7.39 -2.85 -5.05
CA GLY A 109 -8.16 -2.06 -6.00
C GLY A 109 -7.50 -1.91 -7.38
N ILE A 110 -6.43 -2.68 -7.66
CA ILE A 110 -5.76 -2.68 -8.97
C ILE A 110 -5.83 -4.06 -9.61
N GLU A 111 -5.80 -4.08 -10.93
CA GLU A 111 -5.94 -5.32 -11.69
C GLU A 111 -4.72 -6.22 -11.59
N GLU A 112 -3.52 -5.63 -11.60
CA GLU A 112 -2.25 -6.32 -11.53
C GLU A 112 -1.13 -5.36 -11.02
N ALA A 113 0.06 -5.90 -10.79
CA ALA A 113 1.19 -5.20 -10.17
C ALA A 113 1.83 -4.09 -11.03
N VAL A 114 1.20 -3.67 -12.13
CA VAL A 114 1.68 -2.58 -12.99
C VAL A 114 0.52 -1.77 -13.55
N VAL A 115 0.73 -0.48 -13.67
CA VAL A 115 -0.14 0.47 -14.38
C VAL A 115 0.67 1.11 -15.48
N CYS A 116 0.22 0.99 -16.73
CA CYS A 116 0.88 1.56 -17.91
C CYS A 116 -0.07 2.53 -18.64
N GLY A 117 0.47 3.57 -19.22
CA GLY A 117 -0.33 4.55 -19.99
C GLY A 117 0.53 5.55 -20.73
N LYS A 118 -0.12 6.41 -21.52
CA LYS A 118 0.46 7.63 -22.09
C LYS A 118 0.22 8.80 -21.14
N ALA A 119 1.14 9.76 -21.14
CA ALA A 119 1.00 10.99 -20.39
C ALA A 119 1.87 12.09 -21.00
N THR A 120 1.83 13.28 -20.41
CA THR A 120 2.80 14.33 -20.69
C THR A 120 3.51 14.77 -19.41
N ILE A 121 4.74 15.24 -19.54
CA ILE A 121 5.49 15.98 -18.51
C ILE A 121 5.95 17.27 -19.15
N ASP A 122 5.54 18.41 -18.57
CA ASP A 122 5.77 19.74 -19.16
C ASP A 122 5.35 19.83 -20.64
N GLY A 123 4.21 19.19 -20.97
CA GLY A 123 3.69 19.11 -22.33
C GLY A 123 4.39 18.12 -23.26
N LEU A 124 5.45 17.46 -22.82
CA LEU A 124 6.19 16.47 -23.63
C LEU A 124 5.60 15.07 -23.47
N PRO A 125 5.15 14.42 -24.56
CA PRO A 125 4.49 13.13 -24.49
C PRO A 125 5.47 11.98 -24.17
N LEU A 126 5.03 11.03 -23.36
CA LEU A 126 5.77 9.83 -22.99
C LEU A 126 4.85 8.65 -22.72
N VAL A 127 5.43 7.47 -22.63
CA VAL A 127 4.80 6.30 -22.04
C VAL A 127 5.37 6.08 -20.64
N VAL A 128 4.48 5.96 -19.65
CA VAL A 128 4.84 5.68 -18.26
C VAL A 128 4.29 4.34 -17.81
N CYS A 129 5.13 3.55 -17.13
CA CYS A 129 4.75 2.31 -16.50
C CYS A 129 5.19 2.36 -15.02
N VAL A 130 4.25 2.15 -14.11
CA VAL A 130 4.53 2.18 -12.67
C VAL A 130 4.12 0.86 -12.04
N MET A 131 5.06 0.17 -11.43
CA MET A 131 4.80 -1.04 -10.66
C MET A 131 4.31 -0.69 -9.26
N ASP A 132 3.42 -1.52 -8.71
CA ASP A 132 2.82 -1.35 -7.38
C ASP A 132 3.13 -2.54 -6.49
N ALA A 133 3.98 -2.33 -5.49
CA ALA A 133 4.40 -3.36 -4.55
C ALA A 133 3.26 -3.89 -3.66
N ARG A 134 2.12 -3.21 -3.57
CA ARG A 134 0.96 -3.70 -2.81
C ARG A 134 0.36 -4.97 -3.42
N PHE A 135 0.45 -5.11 -4.75
CA PHE A 135 0.03 -6.30 -5.45
C PHE A 135 1.18 -7.32 -5.48
N ARG A 136 1.12 -8.32 -4.59
CA ARG A 136 2.09 -9.44 -4.49
C ARG A 136 3.56 -9.00 -4.50
N MET A 137 3.87 -7.92 -3.77
CA MET A 137 5.22 -7.30 -3.72
C MET A 137 5.77 -6.89 -5.10
N GLY A 138 4.90 -6.54 -6.05
CA GLY A 138 5.31 -6.18 -7.40
C GLY A 138 5.82 -7.35 -8.23
N SER A 139 5.55 -8.61 -7.84
CA SER A 139 6.06 -9.77 -8.59
C SER A 139 5.47 -9.85 -10.00
N MET A 140 6.31 -10.21 -10.96
CA MET A 140 5.99 -10.20 -12.39
C MET A 140 5.42 -11.55 -12.85
N GLY A 141 4.14 -11.57 -13.20
CA GLY A 141 3.49 -12.66 -13.94
C GLY A 141 3.38 -12.36 -15.43
N ALA A 142 2.71 -13.24 -16.17
CA ALA A 142 2.49 -13.07 -17.61
C ALA A 142 1.82 -11.74 -17.97
N TYR A 143 0.83 -11.31 -17.18
CA TYR A 143 0.15 -10.03 -17.36
C TYR A 143 1.13 -8.85 -17.28
N VAL A 144 1.93 -8.78 -16.20
CA VAL A 144 2.87 -7.68 -16.00
C VAL A 144 3.89 -7.61 -17.14
N GLY A 145 4.44 -8.77 -17.54
CA GLY A 145 5.38 -8.85 -18.67
C GLY A 145 4.79 -8.34 -19.97
N GLU A 146 3.58 -8.79 -20.32
CA GLU A 146 2.93 -8.38 -21.56
C GLU A 146 2.45 -6.92 -21.51
N ALA A 147 1.98 -6.42 -20.37
CA ALA A 147 1.59 -5.01 -20.21
C ALA A 147 2.78 -4.08 -20.48
N ILE A 148 3.94 -4.36 -19.89
CA ILE A 148 5.16 -3.59 -20.11
C ILE A 148 5.65 -3.73 -21.56
N ALA A 149 5.68 -4.94 -22.11
CA ALA A 149 6.08 -5.18 -23.49
C ALA A 149 5.18 -4.44 -24.50
N SER A 150 3.87 -4.46 -24.28
CA SER A 150 2.90 -3.70 -25.09
C SER A 150 3.09 -2.19 -24.97
N ALA A 151 3.36 -1.69 -23.76
CA ALA A 151 3.66 -0.27 -23.53
C ALA A 151 4.93 0.15 -24.29
N VAL A 152 5.99 -0.65 -24.24
CA VAL A 152 7.23 -0.39 -24.97
C VAL A 152 7.01 -0.42 -26.50
N ARG A 153 6.26 -1.43 -27.02
CA ARG A 153 5.89 -1.46 -28.44
C ARG A 153 5.11 -0.23 -28.88
N ASN A 154 4.16 0.21 -28.05
CA ASN A 154 3.38 1.43 -28.31
C ASN A 154 4.30 2.66 -28.35
N ALA A 155 5.20 2.82 -27.38
CA ALA A 155 6.15 3.91 -27.36
C ALA A 155 7.06 3.91 -28.60
N THR A 156 7.60 2.76 -28.97
CA THR A 156 8.46 2.59 -30.15
C THR A 156 7.75 3.00 -31.44
N SER A 157 6.50 2.56 -31.62
CA SER A 157 5.72 2.87 -32.82
C SER A 157 5.37 4.36 -32.97
N HIS A 158 5.37 5.12 -31.87
CA HIS A 158 5.08 6.53 -31.85
C HIS A 158 6.31 7.42 -31.63
N GLY A 159 7.51 6.85 -31.50
CA GLY A 159 8.75 7.57 -31.22
C GLY A 159 8.74 8.26 -29.85
N LEU A 160 8.06 7.68 -28.85
CA LEU A 160 7.93 8.25 -27.52
C LEU A 160 8.97 7.67 -26.55
N PRO A 161 9.47 8.46 -25.60
CA PRO A 161 10.27 7.93 -24.51
C PRO A 161 9.42 7.06 -23.55
N VAL A 162 10.10 6.13 -22.86
CA VAL A 162 9.49 5.26 -21.84
C VAL A 162 10.13 5.53 -20.50
N VAL A 163 9.28 5.76 -19.49
CA VAL A 163 9.70 5.85 -18.09
C VAL A 163 9.08 4.71 -17.32
N LEU A 164 9.92 3.88 -16.68
CA LEU A 164 9.49 2.71 -15.91
C LEU A 164 9.93 2.83 -14.46
N PHE A 165 8.96 2.88 -13.53
CA PHE A 165 9.21 2.75 -12.10
C PHE A 165 9.05 1.29 -11.69
N THR A 166 10.16 0.69 -11.29
CA THR A 166 10.20 -0.73 -10.91
C THR A 166 10.01 -0.91 -9.40
N ALA A 167 9.21 -1.91 -9.03
CA ALA A 167 9.05 -2.37 -7.66
C ALA A 167 8.69 -3.86 -7.72
N SER A 168 9.71 -4.72 -7.75
CA SER A 168 9.48 -6.15 -8.01
C SER A 168 10.10 -7.04 -6.95
N GLY A 169 9.33 -8.02 -6.47
CA GLY A 169 9.80 -9.14 -5.66
C GLY A 169 10.35 -10.30 -6.50
N GLY A 170 10.44 -10.17 -7.82
CA GLY A 170 10.88 -11.19 -8.77
C GLY A 170 9.78 -11.69 -9.71
N ALA A 171 10.07 -12.74 -10.46
CA ALA A 171 9.09 -13.40 -11.33
C ALA A 171 8.19 -14.38 -10.54
N ARG A 172 6.99 -14.60 -11.03
CA ARG A 172 6.06 -15.61 -10.50
C ARG A 172 5.41 -16.41 -11.62
#